data_3aa0ad7f8ebf30e5928798880962c9d9
#
_entry.id   3aa0ad7f8ebf30e5928798880962c9d9
#
_cell.length_a   1.000
_cell.length_b   1.000
_cell.length_c   1.000
_cell.angle_alpha   90.00
_cell.angle_beta   90.00
_cell.angle_gamma   90.00
#
_symmetry.space_group_name_H-M   'P 1'
#
loop_
_entity.id
_entity.type
_entity.pdbx_description
1 polymer ?
#
loop_
_entity_poly.entity_id
_entity_poly.type
_entity_poly.pdbx_seq_one_letter_code
_entity_poly.pdbx_strand_id
1 'polypeptide(L)'
;MQRDCVSPTKLENRIKKIVHKPFFKIALFSTTSMTVLGSVVIAPSLPALQSHFQNIAGIDFLSKLVLTLPALFVMLFSPLSGYLLDRYGRIKFLFPAMAIWSLSGFSGFFLDNIYLILVSRAIFGIATAFVMTGATALVGDYYLGEDRQKALGLQGFATAVGSAVFISLGGYLSSIDWRYPFLAYLLGIAIAIFAYTKLFEPHRKKTKKTHKEVEGSNQKFNFLMFLPVYLLVFFCMVAYYISPTQIPFFIVHNLGKNGDIVGISMSASSIAYGVFSLFYNRFRNIWSIYGIYALGLFLMGTCFLLLYVFHNYLIVMVSLMFLGAGGGLLIVNSSSYLLSIAPEMQRAKALGFFASAIFLGQFFSPLMTQPIVDRMSILGLFLIFTCLLYMLGLFFIFKSRMKKNFRKLQS
;
A
#
# COMPACT_ATOMS: atom_id res chain seq x y z
N MET A 1 22.04 -42.65 -19.15
CA MET A 1 21.78 -41.66 -18.07
C MET A 1 20.28 -41.62 -17.85
N GLN A 2 19.72 -42.43 -16.93
CA GLN A 2 18.32 -42.47 -16.57
C GLN A 2 18.00 -41.22 -15.74
N ARG A 3 17.15 -40.36 -16.29
CA ARG A 3 16.54 -39.28 -15.51
C ARG A 3 15.49 -39.93 -14.62
N ASP A 4 15.76 -40.04 -13.32
CA ASP A 4 14.80 -40.49 -12.34
C ASP A 4 13.52 -39.67 -12.43
N CYS A 5 12.47 -40.26 -12.98
CA CYS A 5 11.11 -39.72 -12.95
C CYS A 5 10.62 -39.76 -11.48
N VAL A 6 10.89 -38.68 -10.73
CA VAL A 6 10.34 -38.51 -9.37
C VAL A 6 8.83 -38.46 -9.47
N SER A 7 8.14 -39.38 -8.78
CA SER A 7 6.68 -39.42 -8.78
C SER A 7 6.08 -38.07 -8.35
N PRO A 8 4.97 -37.62 -8.93
CA PRO A 8 4.36 -36.32 -8.65
C PRO A 8 4.15 -36.04 -7.16
N THR A 9 3.79 -37.05 -6.38
CA THR A 9 3.62 -37.00 -4.92
C THR A 9 4.91 -36.77 -4.15
N LYS A 10 6.04 -37.35 -4.57
CA LYS A 10 7.35 -37.09 -3.95
C LYS A 10 7.82 -35.67 -4.19
N LEU A 11 7.58 -35.12 -5.39
CA LEU A 11 7.92 -33.73 -5.75
C LEU A 11 7.07 -32.73 -4.94
N GLU A 12 5.78 -32.96 -4.82
CA GLU A 12 4.86 -32.11 -4.01
C GLU A 12 5.24 -32.11 -2.54
N ASN A 13 5.60 -33.25 -1.97
CA ASN A 13 6.06 -33.36 -0.58
C ASN A 13 7.41 -32.66 -0.34
N ARG A 14 8.31 -32.71 -1.33
CA ARG A 14 9.61 -32.00 -1.27
C ARG A 14 9.41 -30.48 -1.33
N ILE A 15 8.52 -30.00 -2.19
CA ILE A 15 8.15 -28.59 -2.27
C ILE A 15 7.54 -28.11 -0.95
N LYS A 16 6.57 -28.84 -0.38
CA LYS A 16 5.98 -28.51 0.93
C LYS A 16 7.05 -28.37 2.02
N LYS A 17 8.02 -29.27 2.10
CA LYS A 17 9.12 -29.19 3.07
C LYS A 17 10.00 -27.94 2.88
N ILE A 18 10.26 -27.52 1.64
CA ILE A 18 11.09 -26.34 1.34
C ILE A 18 10.36 -25.06 1.70
N VAL A 19 9.09 -24.93 1.33
CA VAL A 19 8.26 -23.73 1.52
C VAL A 19 8.02 -23.41 3.00
N HIS A 20 8.08 -24.42 3.87
CA HIS A 20 7.93 -24.23 5.31
C HIS A 20 9.25 -23.86 6.04
N LYS A 21 10.40 -23.91 5.36
CA LYS A 21 11.67 -23.51 5.96
C LYS A 21 11.72 -22.02 6.30
N PRO A 22 12.29 -21.60 7.45
CA PRO A 22 12.31 -20.19 7.85
C PRO A 22 13.01 -19.29 6.83
N PHE A 23 14.14 -19.68 6.30
CA PHE A 23 14.88 -18.89 5.29
C PHE A 23 14.10 -18.69 3.98
N PHE A 24 13.28 -19.67 3.57
CA PHE A 24 12.40 -19.52 2.42
C PHE A 24 11.32 -18.47 2.69
N LYS A 25 10.67 -18.54 3.86
CA LYS A 25 9.66 -17.56 4.28
C LYS A 25 10.24 -16.15 4.39
N ILE A 26 11.43 -16.02 5.00
CA ILE A 26 12.13 -14.73 5.08
C ILE A 26 12.38 -14.17 3.68
N ALA A 27 12.92 -14.96 2.75
CA ALA A 27 13.16 -14.51 1.38
C ALA A 27 11.89 -14.04 0.67
N LEU A 28 10.81 -14.83 0.78
CA LEU A 28 9.52 -14.49 0.15
C LEU A 28 8.91 -13.22 0.75
N PHE A 29 8.87 -13.11 2.08
CA PHE A 29 8.26 -11.96 2.74
C PHE A 29 9.12 -10.69 2.68
N SER A 30 10.45 -10.81 2.64
CA SER A 30 11.32 -9.66 2.34
C SER A 30 11.06 -9.09 0.95
N THR A 31 10.84 -9.96 -0.06
CA THR A 31 10.47 -9.52 -1.41
C THR A 31 9.15 -8.76 -1.42
N THR A 32 8.15 -9.19 -0.65
CA THR A 32 6.89 -8.44 -0.53
C THR A 32 7.06 -7.12 0.22
N SER A 33 7.92 -7.06 1.22
CA SER A 33 8.20 -5.84 1.99
C SER A 33 8.92 -4.75 1.17
N MET A 34 9.66 -5.11 0.11
CA MET A 34 10.27 -4.14 -0.80
C MET A 34 9.26 -3.15 -1.38
N THR A 35 8.03 -3.61 -1.66
CA THR A 35 7.01 -2.75 -2.29
C THR A 35 6.61 -1.58 -1.41
N VAL A 36 6.64 -1.75 -0.08
CA VAL A 36 6.32 -0.70 0.88
C VAL A 36 7.52 0.18 1.19
N LEU A 37 8.73 -0.42 1.25
CA LEU A 37 9.98 0.33 1.36
C LEU A 37 10.04 1.43 0.29
N GLY A 38 9.65 1.08 -0.93
CA GLY A 38 9.68 1.98 -2.07
C GLY A 38 8.82 3.22 -1.92
N SER A 39 7.70 3.11 -1.24
CA SER A 39 6.68 4.15 -1.23
C SER A 39 6.88 5.21 -0.14
N VAL A 40 7.62 4.93 0.92
CA VAL A 40 7.57 5.78 2.11
C VAL A 40 8.93 6.19 2.69
N VAL A 41 10.01 5.54 2.30
CA VAL A 41 11.35 5.79 2.85
C VAL A 41 11.85 7.22 2.61
N ILE A 42 11.46 7.84 1.49
CA ILE A 42 11.84 9.22 1.13
C ILE A 42 10.86 10.29 1.65
N ALA A 43 9.72 9.91 2.23
CA ALA A 43 8.75 10.90 2.71
C ALA A 43 9.34 11.90 3.72
N PRO A 44 10.17 11.49 4.70
CA PRO A 44 10.79 12.43 5.64
C PRO A 44 11.78 13.41 4.99
N SER A 45 12.35 13.10 3.81
CA SER A 45 13.31 13.98 3.12
C SER A 45 12.66 15.00 2.18
N LEU A 46 11.34 14.92 1.95
CA LEU A 46 10.67 15.82 1.02
C LEU A 46 10.85 17.31 1.34
N PRO A 47 10.80 17.78 2.61
CA PRO A 47 11.03 19.19 2.91
C PRO A 47 12.45 19.64 2.55
N ALA A 48 13.47 18.84 2.86
CA ALA A 48 14.86 19.15 2.54
C ALA A 48 15.12 19.10 1.02
N LEU A 49 14.52 18.13 0.30
CA LEU A 49 14.54 18.07 -1.15
C LEU A 49 13.90 19.31 -1.77
N GLN A 50 12.74 19.74 -1.26
CA GLN A 50 12.07 20.97 -1.72
C GLN A 50 12.97 22.19 -1.52
N SER A 51 13.61 22.34 -0.36
CA SER A 51 14.52 23.43 -0.08
C SER A 51 15.74 23.43 -1.00
N HIS A 52 16.27 22.24 -1.37
CA HIS A 52 17.39 22.13 -2.31
C HIS A 52 17.04 22.64 -3.72
N PHE A 53 15.83 22.37 -4.19
CA PHE A 53 15.35 22.78 -5.50
C PHE A 53 14.45 24.02 -5.49
N GLN A 54 14.53 24.87 -4.47
CA GLN A 54 13.63 26.02 -4.24
C GLN A 54 13.52 27.01 -5.42
N ASN A 55 14.52 27.06 -6.29
CA ASN A 55 14.54 27.92 -7.47
C ASN A 55 13.69 27.40 -8.65
N ILE A 56 13.13 26.20 -8.53
CA ILE A 56 12.33 25.60 -9.60
C ILE A 56 10.84 25.93 -9.37
N ALA A 57 10.20 26.49 -10.40
CA ALA A 57 8.78 26.80 -10.33
C ALA A 57 7.95 25.53 -10.10
N GLY A 58 7.02 25.58 -9.14
CA GLY A 58 6.14 24.44 -8.80
C GLY A 58 6.81 23.34 -7.98
N ILE A 59 7.96 23.59 -7.36
CA ILE A 59 8.68 22.62 -6.55
C ILE A 59 7.84 22.08 -5.39
N ASP A 60 6.92 22.87 -4.83
CA ASP A 60 5.98 22.46 -3.79
C ASP A 60 5.14 21.24 -4.20
N PHE A 61 4.79 21.17 -5.46
CA PHE A 61 4.07 20.05 -6.06
C PHE A 61 5.02 18.96 -6.55
N LEU A 62 6.10 19.33 -7.27
CA LEU A 62 7.05 18.38 -7.85
C LEU A 62 7.73 17.51 -6.78
N SER A 63 8.09 18.09 -5.63
CA SER A 63 8.68 17.34 -4.51
C SER A 63 7.75 16.21 -4.03
N LYS A 64 6.45 16.45 -3.95
CA LYS A 64 5.45 15.46 -3.55
C LYS A 64 5.19 14.41 -4.63
N LEU A 65 5.34 14.78 -5.91
CA LEU A 65 5.29 13.84 -7.02
C LEU A 65 6.43 12.81 -6.96
N VAL A 66 7.61 13.17 -6.45
CA VAL A 66 8.71 12.21 -6.26
C VAL A 66 8.26 10.99 -5.45
N LEU A 67 7.35 11.20 -4.49
CA LEU A 67 6.77 10.14 -3.67
C LEU A 67 5.59 9.42 -4.36
N THR A 68 4.70 10.17 -5.01
CA THR A 68 3.39 9.63 -5.44
C THR A 68 3.34 9.21 -6.90
N LEU A 69 4.25 9.67 -7.75
CA LEU A 69 4.33 9.28 -9.15
C LEU A 69 4.48 7.76 -9.36
N PRO A 70 5.27 7.03 -8.54
CA PRO A 70 5.33 5.57 -8.65
C PRO A 70 3.96 4.90 -8.56
N ALA A 71 3.03 5.40 -7.73
CA ALA A 71 1.72 4.81 -7.59
C ALA A 71 0.90 4.85 -8.90
N LEU A 72 1.02 5.92 -9.68
CA LEU A 72 0.42 6.00 -11.01
C LEU A 72 0.95 4.89 -11.94
N PHE A 73 2.27 4.72 -11.98
CA PHE A 73 2.89 3.69 -12.83
C PHE A 73 2.61 2.27 -12.34
N VAL A 74 2.51 2.05 -11.02
CA VAL A 74 2.05 0.77 -10.46
C VAL A 74 0.65 0.46 -10.96
N MET A 75 -0.28 1.40 -10.88
CA MET A 75 -1.66 1.22 -11.36
C MET A 75 -1.69 0.87 -12.86
N LEU A 76 -0.98 1.65 -13.69
CA LEU A 76 -0.99 1.46 -15.14
C LEU A 76 -0.36 0.14 -15.57
N PHE A 77 0.72 -0.29 -14.93
CA PHE A 77 1.51 -1.46 -15.32
C PHE A 77 1.16 -2.75 -14.57
N SER A 78 0.36 -2.71 -13.49
CA SER A 78 -0.05 -3.93 -12.78
C SER A 78 -0.81 -4.94 -13.65
N PRO A 79 -1.74 -4.55 -14.55
CA PRO A 79 -2.39 -5.52 -15.43
C PRO A 79 -1.41 -6.17 -16.42
N LEU A 80 -0.49 -5.38 -16.97
CA LEU A 80 0.56 -5.86 -17.88
C LEU A 80 1.52 -6.80 -17.17
N SER A 81 1.96 -6.44 -15.96
CA SER A 81 2.84 -7.27 -15.15
C SER A 81 2.20 -8.62 -14.83
N GLY A 82 0.91 -8.63 -14.45
CA GLY A 82 0.16 -9.85 -14.22
C GLY A 82 0.13 -10.75 -15.45
N TYR A 83 -0.20 -10.19 -16.61
CA TYR A 83 -0.23 -10.94 -17.87
C TYR A 83 1.13 -11.56 -18.23
N LEU A 84 2.22 -10.78 -18.13
CA LEU A 84 3.57 -11.24 -18.48
C LEU A 84 4.08 -12.31 -17.50
N LEU A 85 3.87 -12.10 -16.19
CA LEU A 85 4.22 -13.06 -15.14
C LEU A 85 3.45 -14.38 -15.30
N ASP A 86 2.19 -14.30 -15.72
CA ASP A 86 1.36 -15.48 -15.93
C ASP A 86 1.76 -16.25 -17.18
N ARG A 87 2.17 -15.57 -18.25
CA ARG A 87 2.52 -16.18 -19.53
C ARG A 87 3.93 -16.78 -19.57
N TYR A 88 4.91 -16.06 -19.02
CA TYR A 88 6.32 -16.39 -19.21
C TYR A 88 7.04 -16.92 -17.95
N GLY A 89 6.35 -16.94 -16.81
CA GLY A 89 6.91 -17.36 -15.53
C GLY A 89 7.17 -16.18 -14.57
N ARG A 90 7.07 -16.47 -13.28
CA ARG A 90 7.11 -15.42 -12.25
C ARG A 90 8.54 -14.98 -11.94
N ILE A 91 9.43 -15.95 -11.75
CA ILE A 91 10.82 -15.73 -11.35
C ILE A 91 11.59 -14.98 -12.42
N LYS A 92 11.33 -15.30 -13.68
CA LYS A 92 12.00 -14.69 -14.85
C LYS A 92 11.87 -13.17 -14.90
N PHE A 93 10.72 -12.63 -14.49
CA PHE A 93 10.46 -11.18 -14.46
C PHE A 93 10.71 -10.56 -13.10
N LEU A 94 10.53 -11.33 -12.02
CA LEU A 94 10.66 -10.83 -10.64
C LEU A 94 12.08 -10.31 -10.36
N PHE A 95 13.12 -11.09 -10.65
CA PHE A 95 14.48 -10.68 -10.33
C PHE A 95 15.01 -9.50 -11.17
N PRO A 96 14.81 -9.44 -12.49
CA PRO A 96 15.11 -8.22 -13.23
C PRO A 96 14.35 -7.00 -12.72
N ALA A 97 13.06 -7.17 -12.38
CA ALA A 97 12.27 -6.11 -11.81
C ALA A 97 12.82 -5.63 -10.44
N MET A 98 13.27 -6.55 -9.56
CA MET A 98 13.91 -6.19 -8.29
C MET A 98 15.22 -5.42 -8.51
N ALA A 99 16.02 -5.80 -9.51
CA ALA A 99 17.24 -5.07 -9.86
C ALA A 99 16.93 -3.66 -10.39
N ILE A 100 15.99 -3.53 -11.34
CA ILE A 100 15.54 -2.23 -11.87
C ILE A 100 14.96 -1.37 -10.74
N TRP A 101 14.15 -1.95 -9.86
CA TRP A 101 13.58 -1.30 -8.70
C TRP A 101 14.66 -0.70 -7.80
N SER A 102 15.69 -1.47 -7.49
CA SER A 102 16.79 -1.03 -6.64
C SER A 102 17.62 0.06 -7.31
N LEU A 103 18.00 -0.12 -8.57
CA LEU A 103 18.84 0.83 -9.29
C LEU A 103 18.11 2.15 -9.56
N SER A 104 16.85 2.10 -10.00
CA SER A 104 16.05 3.30 -10.20
C SER A 104 15.69 3.98 -8.87
N GLY A 105 15.51 3.19 -7.79
CA GLY A 105 15.39 3.71 -6.43
C GLY A 105 16.63 4.48 -5.99
N PHE A 106 17.78 3.87 -6.11
CA PHE A 106 19.07 4.40 -5.69
C PHE A 106 19.56 5.59 -6.55
N SER A 107 19.17 5.66 -7.84
CA SER A 107 19.63 6.71 -8.75
C SER A 107 19.38 8.13 -8.22
N GLY A 108 18.34 8.33 -7.41
CA GLY A 108 18.06 9.63 -6.80
C GLY A 108 19.18 10.16 -5.88
N PHE A 109 20.10 9.30 -5.44
CA PHE A 109 21.27 9.71 -4.67
C PHE A 109 22.25 10.56 -5.50
N PHE A 110 22.37 10.26 -6.80
CA PHE A 110 23.32 10.94 -7.70
C PHE A 110 22.69 12.08 -8.51
N LEU A 111 21.35 12.07 -8.64
CA LEU A 111 20.66 13.00 -9.52
C LEU A 111 20.47 14.36 -8.83
N ASP A 112 20.89 15.41 -9.51
CA ASP A 112 20.73 16.81 -9.09
C ASP A 112 19.79 17.58 -10.04
N ASN A 113 18.79 16.89 -10.56
CA ASN A 113 17.73 17.45 -11.38
C ASN A 113 16.40 16.79 -11.03
N ILE A 114 15.42 17.59 -10.61
CA ILE A 114 14.11 17.08 -10.14
C ILE A 114 13.37 16.29 -11.22
N TYR A 115 13.48 16.69 -12.49
CA TYR A 115 12.81 16.00 -13.61
C TYR A 115 13.43 14.62 -13.86
N LEU A 116 14.77 14.48 -13.74
CA LEU A 116 15.45 13.18 -13.83
C LEU A 116 15.10 12.30 -12.63
N ILE A 117 14.95 12.87 -11.44
CA ILE A 117 14.46 12.16 -10.26
C ILE A 117 13.03 11.64 -10.57
N LEU A 118 12.14 12.45 -11.11
CA LEU A 118 10.77 12.02 -11.47
C LEU A 118 10.77 10.90 -12.53
N VAL A 119 11.62 10.97 -13.54
CA VAL A 119 11.79 9.88 -14.52
C VAL A 119 12.23 8.59 -13.82
N SER A 120 13.20 8.68 -12.91
CA SER A 120 13.63 7.51 -12.13
C SER A 120 12.49 6.94 -11.28
N ARG A 121 11.59 7.80 -10.73
CA ARG A 121 10.39 7.38 -9.98
C ARG A 121 9.36 6.69 -10.86
N ALA A 122 9.20 7.10 -12.11
CA ALA A 122 8.35 6.43 -13.08
C ALA A 122 8.84 5.00 -13.38
N ILE A 123 10.13 4.84 -13.67
CA ILE A 123 10.77 3.52 -13.89
C ILE A 123 10.64 2.66 -12.63
N PHE A 124 10.88 3.24 -11.46
CA PHE A 124 10.71 2.62 -10.16
C PHE A 124 9.27 2.11 -9.96
N GLY A 125 8.25 2.89 -10.35
CA GLY A 125 6.85 2.50 -10.27
C GLY A 125 6.52 1.31 -11.17
N ILE A 126 7.06 1.29 -12.41
CA ILE A 126 6.92 0.14 -13.32
C ILE A 126 7.52 -1.12 -12.68
N ALA A 127 8.75 -1.04 -12.19
CA ALA A 127 9.41 -2.16 -11.53
C ALA A 127 8.65 -2.63 -10.27
N THR A 128 8.11 -1.69 -9.49
CA THR A 128 7.26 -1.99 -8.32
C THR A 128 6.03 -2.79 -8.70
N ALA A 129 5.38 -2.50 -9.84
CA ALA A 129 4.23 -3.26 -10.31
C ALA A 129 4.59 -4.75 -10.54
N PHE A 130 5.75 -5.03 -11.14
CA PHE A 130 6.21 -6.39 -11.36
C PHE A 130 6.60 -7.09 -10.05
N VAL A 131 7.31 -6.41 -9.16
CA VAL A 131 7.72 -6.98 -7.85
C VAL A 131 6.48 -7.29 -7.01
N MET A 132 5.53 -6.36 -6.89
CA MET A 132 4.32 -6.54 -6.10
C MET A 132 3.45 -7.68 -6.63
N THR A 133 3.17 -7.67 -7.93
CA THR A 133 2.34 -8.70 -8.57
C THR A 133 3.02 -10.06 -8.51
N GLY A 134 4.32 -10.13 -8.79
CA GLY A 134 5.10 -11.35 -8.78
C GLY A 134 5.21 -11.97 -7.38
N ALA A 135 5.54 -11.17 -6.38
CA ALA A 135 5.67 -11.63 -5.00
C ALA A 135 4.34 -12.15 -4.43
N THR A 136 3.24 -11.39 -4.62
CA THR A 136 1.91 -11.81 -4.17
C THR A 136 1.43 -13.07 -4.89
N ALA A 137 1.72 -13.17 -6.18
CA ALA A 137 1.38 -14.35 -6.96
C ALA A 137 2.17 -15.60 -6.53
N LEU A 138 3.45 -15.45 -6.18
CA LEU A 138 4.27 -16.54 -5.62
C LEU A 138 3.70 -17.05 -4.29
N VAL A 139 3.23 -16.16 -3.41
CA VAL A 139 2.53 -16.57 -2.18
C VAL A 139 1.33 -17.44 -2.53
N GLY A 140 0.55 -17.04 -3.55
CA GLY A 140 -0.61 -17.81 -4.01
C GLY A 140 -0.28 -19.17 -4.63
N ASP A 141 0.90 -19.30 -5.27
CA ASP A 141 1.35 -20.52 -5.93
C ASP A 141 2.04 -21.49 -4.97
N TYR A 142 2.76 -20.99 -3.95
CA TYR A 142 3.46 -21.82 -2.98
C TYR A 142 2.57 -22.37 -1.87
N TYR A 143 1.52 -21.65 -1.50
CA TYR A 143 0.64 -22.00 -0.38
C TYR A 143 -0.79 -22.23 -0.86
N LEU A 144 -1.46 -23.24 -0.31
CA LEU A 144 -2.84 -23.63 -0.65
C LEU A 144 -3.72 -23.63 0.62
N GLY A 145 -5.03 -23.44 0.44
CA GLY A 145 -6.01 -23.55 1.52
C GLY A 145 -5.72 -22.63 2.71
N GLU A 146 -5.71 -23.18 3.92
CA GLU A 146 -5.44 -22.44 5.17
C GLU A 146 -4.03 -21.88 5.25
N ASP A 147 -3.03 -22.61 4.73
CA ASP A 147 -1.63 -22.14 4.72
C ASP A 147 -1.47 -20.87 3.88
N ARG A 148 -2.26 -20.72 2.82
CA ARG A 148 -2.29 -19.49 2.01
C ARG A 148 -2.84 -18.31 2.81
N GLN A 149 -3.89 -18.51 3.61
CA GLN A 149 -4.44 -17.43 4.46
C GLN A 149 -3.43 -17.01 5.52
N LYS A 150 -2.77 -17.98 6.17
CA LYS A 150 -1.68 -17.72 7.14
C LYS A 150 -0.51 -16.98 6.50
N ALA A 151 -0.10 -17.37 5.28
CA ALA A 151 0.99 -16.74 4.55
C ALA A 151 0.63 -15.30 4.15
N LEU A 152 -0.58 -15.02 3.68
CA LEU A 152 -1.06 -13.66 3.37
C LEU A 152 -1.15 -12.79 4.62
N GLY A 153 -1.56 -13.36 5.77
CA GLY A 153 -1.53 -12.66 7.06
C GLY A 153 -0.12 -12.29 7.48
N LEU A 154 0.83 -13.23 7.35
CA LEU A 154 2.24 -12.99 7.65
C LEU A 154 2.89 -11.98 6.69
N GLN A 155 2.50 -12.00 5.41
CA GLN A 155 2.88 -10.99 4.42
C GLN A 155 2.42 -9.60 4.88
N GLY A 156 1.15 -9.45 5.26
CA GLY A 156 0.62 -8.18 5.76
C GLY A 156 1.37 -7.67 7.00
N PHE A 157 1.67 -8.56 7.95
CA PHE A 157 2.46 -8.24 9.13
C PHE A 157 3.88 -7.79 8.77
N ALA A 158 4.58 -8.55 7.93
CA ALA A 158 5.93 -8.21 7.46
C ALA A 158 5.95 -6.86 6.73
N THR A 159 4.92 -6.57 5.95
CA THR A 159 4.72 -5.29 5.26
C THR A 159 4.56 -4.14 6.25
N ALA A 160 3.75 -4.29 7.29
CA ALA A 160 3.51 -3.24 8.29
C ALA A 160 4.77 -2.96 9.14
N VAL A 161 5.44 -4.01 9.62
CA VAL A 161 6.70 -3.89 10.37
C VAL A 161 7.81 -3.31 9.49
N GLY A 162 7.94 -3.82 8.27
CA GLY A 162 8.89 -3.30 7.28
C GLY A 162 8.68 -1.82 7.00
N SER A 163 7.42 -1.40 6.82
CA SER A 163 7.06 0.01 6.63
C SER A 163 7.55 0.88 7.80
N ALA A 164 7.26 0.49 9.04
CA ALA A 164 7.66 1.25 10.22
C ALA A 164 9.20 1.37 10.33
N VAL A 165 9.92 0.26 10.12
CA VAL A 165 11.40 0.25 10.15
C VAL A 165 11.98 1.14 9.05
N PHE A 166 11.47 1.01 7.82
CA PHE A 166 12.02 1.77 6.68
C PHE A 166 11.68 3.26 6.73
N ILE A 167 10.52 3.64 7.26
CA ILE A 167 10.18 5.06 7.46
C ILE A 167 11.09 5.65 8.54
N SER A 168 11.32 4.96 9.64
CA SER A 168 12.24 5.41 10.69
C SER A 168 13.67 5.54 10.16
N LEU A 169 14.14 4.56 9.40
CA LEU A 169 15.45 4.61 8.75
C LEU A 169 15.55 5.80 7.78
N GLY A 170 14.52 6.00 6.95
CA GLY A 170 14.43 7.13 6.04
C GLY A 170 14.46 8.46 6.78
N GLY A 171 13.76 8.56 7.91
CA GLY A 171 13.78 9.72 8.79
C GLY A 171 15.19 10.02 9.34
N TYR A 172 15.86 9.00 9.88
CA TYR A 172 17.22 9.14 10.36
C TYR A 172 18.21 9.56 9.26
N LEU A 173 18.14 8.91 8.11
CA LEU A 173 18.99 9.24 6.97
C LEU A 173 18.72 10.65 6.43
N SER A 174 17.46 11.08 6.41
CA SER A 174 17.07 12.41 5.96
C SER A 174 17.52 13.54 6.88
N SER A 175 17.80 13.26 8.16
CA SER A 175 18.35 14.24 9.09
C SER A 175 19.84 14.56 8.83
N ILE A 176 20.52 13.70 8.07
CA ILE A 176 21.92 13.88 7.65
C ILE A 176 21.96 14.62 6.31
N ASP A 177 21.31 14.08 5.29
CA ASP A 177 21.17 14.68 3.96
C ASP A 177 19.91 14.15 3.26
N TRP A 178 19.25 14.99 2.45
CA TRP A 178 18.02 14.59 1.72
C TRP A 178 18.25 13.45 0.70
N ARG A 179 19.50 13.25 0.25
CA ARG A 179 19.89 12.17 -0.68
C ARG A 179 20.03 10.81 0.00
N TYR A 180 20.39 10.77 1.28
CA TYR A 180 20.73 9.52 1.99
C TYR A 180 19.58 8.50 2.07
N PRO A 181 18.31 8.87 2.19
CA PRO A 181 17.21 7.90 2.12
C PRO A 181 17.19 7.07 0.82
N PHE A 182 17.75 7.60 -0.28
CA PHE A 182 17.85 6.84 -1.53
C PHE A 182 18.83 5.65 -1.43
N LEU A 183 19.80 5.68 -0.49
CA LEU A 183 20.69 4.55 -0.22
C LEU A 183 19.92 3.31 0.29
N ALA A 184 18.79 3.50 0.98
CA ALA A 184 17.99 2.40 1.48
C ALA A 184 17.50 1.46 0.35
N TYR A 185 17.37 1.96 -0.87
CA TYR A 185 16.97 1.12 -2.02
C TYR A 185 18.03 0.07 -2.40
N LEU A 186 19.29 0.23 -2.00
CA LEU A 186 20.34 -0.78 -2.19
C LEU A 186 20.04 -2.07 -1.41
N LEU A 187 19.27 -2.00 -0.32
CA LEU A 187 18.79 -3.17 0.38
C LEU A 187 17.97 -4.09 -0.53
N GLY A 188 17.32 -3.54 -1.55
CA GLY A 188 16.61 -4.30 -2.55
C GLY A 188 17.52 -5.24 -3.36
N ILE A 189 18.77 -4.85 -3.63
CA ILE A 189 19.76 -5.74 -4.29
C ILE A 189 20.10 -6.91 -3.36
N ALA A 190 20.35 -6.65 -2.08
CA ALA A 190 20.65 -7.69 -1.11
C ALA A 190 19.47 -8.68 -0.97
N ILE A 191 18.24 -8.15 -0.91
CA ILE A 191 17.01 -8.96 -0.90
C ILE A 191 16.88 -9.77 -2.19
N ALA A 192 17.17 -9.18 -3.37
CA ALA A 192 17.09 -9.85 -4.66
C ALA A 192 18.07 -11.03 -4.74
N ILE A 193 19.31 -10.82 -4.32
CA ILE A 193 20.34 -11.88 -4.27
C ILE A 193 19.90 -13.00 -3.32
N PHE A 194 19.45 -12.65 -2.11
CA PHE A 194 18.97 -13.63 -1.13
C PHE A 194 17.74 -14.40 -1.66
N ALA A 195 16.76 -13.71 -2.24
CA ALA A 195 15.58 -14.31 -2.85
C ALA A 195 15.94 -15.24 -4.01
N TYR A 196 16.91 -14.87 -4.85
CA TYR A 196 17.40 -15.68 -5.97
C TYR A 196 17.92 -17.05 -5.51
N THR A 197 18.57 -17.11 -4.34
CA THR A 197 19.11 -18.39 -3.79
C THR A 197 18.04 -19.29 -3.17
N LYS A 198 16.84 -18.75 -2.86
CA LYS A 198 15.80 -19.49 -2.09
C LYS A 198 14.51 -19.71 -2.86
N LEU A 199 14.11 -18.76 -3.71
CA LEU A 199 12.88 -18.86 -4.48
C LEU A 199 13.12 -19.65 -5.77
N PHE A 200 12.11 -20.39 -6.21
CA PHE A 200 12.14 -21.20 -7.43
C PHE A 200 10.83 -21.02 -8.21
N GLU A 201 10.86 -21.30 -9.51
CA GLU A 201 9.65 -21.23 -10.32
C GLU A 201 8.68 -22.34 -9.90
N PRO A 202 7.46 -22.02 -9.46
CA PRO A 202 6.49 -23.04 -9.07
C PRO A 202 6.05 -23.85 -10.30
N HIS A 203 6.04 -25.17 -10.17
CA HIS A 203 5.52 -26.05 -11.23
C HIS A 203 4.00 -25.82 -11.38
N ARG A 204 3.63 -25.05 -12.38
CA ARG A 204 2.22 -24.87 -12.75
C ARG A 204 1.70 -26.11 -13.40
N LYS A 205 0.82 -26.85 -12.74
CA LYS A 205 -0.13 -27.68 -13.47
C LYS A 205 -0.90 -26.71 -14.37
N LYS A 206 -0.67 -26.77 -15.70
CA LYS A 206 -1.55 -26.13 -16.68
C LYS A 206 -2.94 -26.72 -16.44
N THR A 207 -3.70 -26.13 -15.53
CA THR A 207 -5.14 -26.39 -15.48
C THR A 207 -5.62 -25.90 -16.82
N LYS A 208 -5.85 -26.84 -17.76
CA LYS A 208 -6.68 -26.60 -18.93
C LYS A 208 -7.97 -26.03 -18.33
N LYS A 209 -8.16 -24.70 -18.44
CA LYS A 209 -9.48 -24.12 -18.21
C LYS A 209 -10.37 -24.94 -19.15
N THR A 210 -11.16 -25.81 -18.57
CA THR A 210 -12.13 -26.58 -19.32
C THR A 210 -13.04 -25.53 -19.94
N HIS A 211 -13.14 -25.52 -21.26
CA HIS A 211 -13.98 -24.58 -22.02
C HIS A 211 -15.44 -24.55 -21.53
N LYS A 212 -15.84 -25.52 -20.72
CA LYS A 212 -17.15 -25.60 -20.08
C LYS A 212 -17.43 -24.57 -18.96
N GLU A 213 -16.38 -23.94 -18.35
CA GLU A 213 -16.57 -22.90 -17.33
C GLU A 213 -16.76 -21.49 -17.93
N VAL A 214 -16.50 -21.33 -19.23
CA VAL A 214 -16.64 -20.04 -19.94
C VAL A 214 -18.06 -19.82 -20.47
N GLU A 215 -18.83 -20.88 -20.69
CA GLU A 215 -20.18 -20.82 -21.30
C GLU A 215 -21.31 -20.56 -20.30
N GLY A 216 -21.06 -20.59 -18.99
CA GLY A 216 -22.11 -20.56 -17.96
C GLY A 216 -22.49 -19.19 -17.40
N SER A 217 -21.82 -18.08 -17.75
CA SER A 217 -22.18 -16.80 -17.16
C SER A 217 -21.88 -15.62 -18.11
N ASN A 218 -22.88 -15.28 -18.90
CA ASN A 218 -22.96 -14.05 -19.68
C ASN A 218 -23.27 -12.82 -18.79
N GLN A 219 -23.00 -12.89 -17.46
CA GLN A 219 -23.15 -11.76 -16.57
C GLN A 219 -22.00 -10.77 -16.82
N LYS A 220 -22.33 -9.69 -17.55
CA LYS A 220 -21.42 -8.55 -17.76
C LYS A 220 -20.99 -8.01 -16.39
N PHE A 221 -19.70 -7.70 -16.25
CA PHE A 221 -19.17 -7.07 -15.04
C PHE A 221 -19.86 -5.71 -14.82
N ASN A 222 -20.68 -5.62 -13.79
CA ASN A 222 -21.39 -4.39 -13.46
C ASN A 222 -20.47 -3.49 -12.60
N PHE A 223 -19.65 -2.68 -13.26
CA PHE A 223 -18.74 -1.73 -12.60
C PHE A 223 -19.48 -0.77 -11.66
N LEU A 224 -20.67 -0.30 -12.04
CA LEU A 224 -21.44 0.68 -11.27
C LEU A 224 -21.87 0.15 -9.90
N MET A 225 -22.07 -1.16 -9.77
CA MET A 225 -22.39 -1.79 -8.48
C MET A 225 -21.28 -1.62 -7.45
N PHE A 226 -20.03 -1.62 -7.88
CA PHE A 226 -18.85 -1.53 -7.02
C PHE A 226 -18.32 -0.09 -6.89
N LEU A 227 -18.76 0.82 -7.75
CA LEU A 227 -18.30 2.20 -7.81
C LEU A 227 -18.32 2.93 -6.45
N PRO A 228 -19.37 2.81 -5.60
CA PRO A 228 -19.35 3.48 -4.29
C PRO A 228 -18.21 3.01 -3.37
N VAL A 229 -17.81 1.74 -3.46
CA VAL A 229 -16.68 1.20 -2.69
C VAL A 229 -15.36 1.75 -3.25
N TYR A 230 -15.21 1.80 -4.57
CA TYR A 230 -14.01 2.35 -5.20
C TYR A 230 -13.82 3.82 -4.90
N LEU A 231 -14.90 4.63 -4.98
CA LEU A 231 -14.86 6.06 -4.65
C LEU A 231 -14.52 6.30 -3.18
N LEU A 232 -15.10 5.50 -2.26
CA LEU A 232 -14.78 5.59 -0.84
C LEU A 232 -13.30 5.28 -0.58
N VAL A 233 -12.79 4.21 -1.18
CA VAL A 233 -11.38 3.80 -1.02
C VAL A 233 -10.44 4.83 -1.64
N PHE A 234 -10.76 5.36 -2.82
CA PHE A 234 -10.02 6.44 -3.45
C PHE A 234 -9.92 7.65 -2.51
N PHE A 235 -11.06 8.14 -1.99
CA PHE A 235 -11.09 9.27 -1.08
C PHE A 235 -10.35 9.01 0.23
N CYS A 236 -10.52 7.81 0.81
CA CYS A 236 -9.78 7.41 2.00
C CYS A 236 -8.26 7.38 1.76
N MET A 237 -7.82 6.96 0.57
CA MET A 237 -6.39 6.95 0.21
C MET A 237 -5.86 8.36 -0.06
N VAL A 238 -6.65 9.25 -0.65
CA VAL A 238 -6.31 10.69 -0.72
C VAL A 238 -6.05 11.24 0.67
N ALA A 239 -6.97 11.00 1.62
CA ALA A 239 -6.83 11.47 3.00
C ALA A 239 -5.64 10.80 3.72
N TYR A 240 -5.45 9.49 3.58
CA TYR A 240 -4.34 8.77 4.21
C TYR A 240 -2.97 9.26 3.72
N TYR A 241 -2.86 9.57 2.42
CA TYR A 241 -1.62 10.02 1.81
C TYR A 241 -1.25 11.49 2.10
N ILE A 242 -2.12 12.23 2.78
CA ILE A 242 -1.75 13.51 3.41
C ILE A 242 -0.59 13.28 4.41
N SER A 243 -0.56 12.11 5.07
CA SER A 243 0.52 11.78 6.00
C SER A 243 1.91 11.83 5.33
N PRO A 244 2.23 11.06 4.28
CA PRO A 244 3.55 11.11 3.68
C PRO A 244 3.80 12.33 2.78
N THR A 245 2.78 13.07 2.36
CA THR A 245 2.94 14.19 1.41
C THR A 245 2.90 15.57 2.06
N GLN A 246 2.23 15.74 3.21
CA GLN A 246 2.05 17.04 3.85
C GLN A 246 2.60 17.08 5.29
N ILE A 247 2.50 15.97 6.05
CA ILE A 247 2.94 15.96 7.45
C ILE A 247 4.45 16.20 7.63
N PRO A 248 5.36 15.72 6.73
CA PRO A 248 6.78 16.07 6.83
C PRO A 248 7.00 17.59 6.83
N PHE A 249 6.29 18.30 5.95
CA PHE A 249 6.37 19.77 5.87
C PHE A 249 5.81 20.43 7.13
N PHE A 250 4.68 19.93 7.66
CA PHE A 250 4.12 20.44 8.92
C PHE A 250 5.10 20.28 10.09
N ILE A 251 5.73 19.11 10.22
CA ILE A 251 6.68 18.84 11.32
C ILE A 251 7.94 19.69 11.19
N VAL A 252 8.46 19.84 9.97
CA VAL A 252 9.71 20.60 9.76
C VAL A 252 9.46 22.11 9.82
N HIS A 253 8.46 22.63 9.10
CA HIS A 253 8.26 24.08 8.96
C HIS A 253 7.51 24.69 10.15
N ASN A 254 6.47 24.00 10.67
CA ASN A 254 5.64 24.53 11.75
C ASN A 254 6.15 24.17 13.15
N LEU A 255 6.79 22.99 13.31
CA LEU A 255 7.28 22.55 14.63
C LEU A 255 8.80 22.64 14.77
N GLY A 256 9.53 23.01 13.71
CA GLY A 256 11.00 23.16 13.73
C GLY A 256 11.74 21.86 14.08
N LYS A 257 11.20 20.68 13.69
CA LYS A 257 11.78 19.37 13.99
C LYS A 257 12.48 18.79 12.75
N ASN A 258 13.42 17.87 12.98
CA ASN A 258 14.20 17.22 11.92
C ASN A 258 13.48 15.98 11.33
N GLY A 259 14.06 15.42 10.27
CA GLY A 259 13.53 14.28 9.56
C GLY A 259 13.41 13.00 10.39
N ASP A 260 14.24 12.80 11.42
CA ASP A 260 14.17 11.68 12.37
C ASP A 260 12.81 11.65 13.10
N ILE A 261 12.37 12.82 13.61
CA ILE A 261 11.06 12.98 14.27
C ILE A 261 9.92 12.73 13.28
N VAL A 262 10.05 13.17 12.03
CA VAL A 262 9.09 12.83 10.96
C VAL A 262 8.99 11.33 10.79
N GLY A 263 10.14 10.64 10.65
CA GLY A 263 10.19 9.19 10.48
C GLY A 263 9.54 8.43 11.63
N ILE A 264 9.86 8.77 12.87
CA ILE A 264 9.28 8.14 14.07
C ILE A 264 7.76 8.37 14.12
N SER A 265 7.31 9.60 13.89
CA SER A 265 5.88 9.93 13.94
C SER A 265 5.08 9.17 12.87
N MET A 266 5.60 9.07 11.65
CA MET A 266 4.94 8.32 10.58
C MET A 266 4.99 6.80 10.81
N SER A 267 6.05 6.28 11.44
CA SER A 267 6.15 4.87 11.81
C SER A 267 5.06 4.46 12.80
N ALA A 268 4.71 5.33 13.74
CA ALA A 268 3.59 5.10 14.65
C ALA A 268 2.26 4.90 13.90
N SER A 269 2.01 5.66 12.82
CA SER A 269 0.87 5.44 11.94
C SER A 269 0.88 4.06 11.27
N SER A 270 2.03 3.63 10.76
CA SER A 270 2.18 2.33 10.10
C SER A 270 1.95 1.16 11.06
N ILE A 271 2.45 1.26 12.29
CA ILE A 271 2.22 0.26 13.35
C ILE A 271 0.73 0.20 13.68
N ALA A 272 0.09 1.35 13.90
CA ALA A 272 -1.34 1.41 14.20
C ALA A 272 -2.17 0.82 13.06
N TYR A 273 -1.83 1.13 11.80
CA TYR A 273 -2.46 0.53 10.62
C TYR A 273 -2.38 -1.00 10.65
N GLY A 274 -1.21 -1.56 10.88
CA GLY A 274 -1.01 -3.00 10.96
C GLY A 274 -1.81 -3.65 12.10
N VAL A 275 -1.74 -3.09 13.29
CA VAL A 275 -2.46 -3.59 14.48
C VAL A 275 -3.98 -3.61 14.24
N PHE A 276 -4.56 -2.51 13.81
CA PHE A 276 -6.01 -2.43 13.58
C PHE A 276 -6.47 -3.28 12.39
N SER A 277 -5.63 -3.47 11.37
CA SER A 277 -5.89 -4.41 10.28
C SER A 277 -5.94 -5.87 10.78
N LEU A 278 -5.03 -6.27 11.67
CA LEU A 278 -4.99 -7.63 12.25
C LEU A 278 -6.22 -7.89 13.16
N PHE A 279 -6.61 -6.89 13.94
CA PHE A 279 -7.77 -6.99 14.84
C PHE A 279 -9.11 -6.75 14.15
N TYR A 280 -9.17 -6.53 12.84
CA TYR A 280 -10.39 -6.26 12.09
C TYR A 280 -11.54 -7.24 12.39
N ASN A 281 -11.26 -8.54 12.45
CA ASN A 281 -12.27 -9.55 12.72
C ASN A 281 -12.95 -9.35 14.09
N ARG A 282 -12.21 -8.88 15.10
CA ARG A 282 -12.77 -8.58 16.43
C ARG A 282 -13.75 -7.41 16.35
N PHE A 283 -13.40 -6.36 15.59
CA PHE A 283 -14.32 -5.24 15.34
C PHE A 283 -15.54 -5.68 14.52
N ARG A 284 -15.34 -6.58 13.54
CA ARG A 284 -16.42 -7.07 12.68
C ARG A 284 -17.46 -7.91 13.43
N ASN A 285 -17.08 -8.58 14.51
CA ASN A 285 -17.99 -9.34 15.37
C ASN A 285 -18.91 -8.42 16.20
N ILE A 286 -18.46 -7.22 16.52
CA ILE A 286 -19.19 -6.26 17.36
C ILE A 286 -19.97 -5.26 16.50
N TRP A 287 -19.40 -4.83 15.39
CA TRP A 287 -19.89 -3.72 14.57
C TRP A 287 -20.31 -4.18 13.18
N SER A 288 -21.35 -3.53 12.63
CA SER A 288 -21.74 -3.73 11.23
C SER A 288 -20.66 -3.17 10.28
N ILE A 289 -20.69 -3.60 8.99
CA ILE A 289 -19.81 -3.04 7.94
C ILE A 289 -19.88 -1.50 7.92
N TYR A 290 -21.09 -0.93 8.00
CA TYR A 290 -21.27 0.52 8.01
C TYR A 290 -20.78 1.16 9.32
N GLY A 291 -20.89 0.46 10.46
CA GLY A 291 -20.33 0.93 11.74
C GLY A 291 -18.79 1.00 11.70
N ILE A 292 -18.14 0.03 11.06
CA ILE A 292 -16.67 0.06 10.90
C ILE A 292 -16.24 1.17 9.94
N TYR A 293 -17.00 1.44 8.87
CA TYR A 293 -16.75 2.60 8.02
C TYR A 293 -16.84 3.90 8.81
N ALA A 294 -17.88 4.07 9.63
CA ALA A 294 -18.01 5.24 10.48
C ALA A 294 -16.84 5.37 11.46
N LEU A 295 -16.50 4.29 12.18
CA LEU A 295 -15.39 4.29 13.13
C LEU A 295 -14.06 4.68 12.45
N GLY A 296 -13.73 4.07 11.32
CA GLY A 296 -12.49 4.36 10.60
C GLY A 296 -12.42 5.82 10.11
N LEU A 297 -13.53 6.36 9.58
CA LEU A 297 -13.62 7.75 9.14
C LEU A 297 -13.51 8.73 10.33
N PHE A 298 -14.13 8.44 11.46
CA PHE A 298 -13.99 9.25 12.67
C PHE A 298 -12.56 9.23 13.20
N LEU A 299 -11.90 8.07 13.24
CA LEU A 299 -10.49 7.99 13.64
C LEU A 299 -9.60 8.84 12.72
N MET A 300 -9.76 8.74 11.39
CA MET A 300 -9.00 9.57 10.47
C MET A 300 -9.33 11.07 10.63
N GLY A 301 -10.60 11.42 10.79
CA GLY A 301 -11.02 12.81 11.04
C GLY A 301 -10.46 13.36 12.34
N THR A 302 -10.44 12.56 13.41
CA THR A 302 -9.83 12.94 14.71
C THR A 302 -8.34 13.22 14.59
N CYS A 303 -7.62 12.48 13.73
CA CYS A 303 -6.22 12.80 13.41
C CYS A 303 -6.09 14.24 12.95
N PHE A 304 -6.82 14.64 11.91
CA PHE A 304 -6.72 15.99 11.35
C PHE A 304 -7.23 17.06 12.29
N LEU A 305 -8.25 16.77 13.09
CA LEU A 305 -8.72 17.69 14.15
C LEU A 305 -7.64 17.97 15.17
N LEU A 306 -6.97 16.93 15.67
CA LEU A 306 -5.89 17.09 16.64
C LEU A 306 -4.71 17.85 16.06
N LEU A 307 -4.35 17.62 14.80
CA LEU A 307 -3.30 18.36 14.10
C LEU A 307 -3.67 19.84 13.87
N TYR A 308 -4.95 20.14 13.68
CA TYR A 308 -5.44 21.51 13.56
C TYR A 308 -5.38 22.27 14.89
N VAL A 309 -5.76 21.62 16.01
CA VAL A 309 -5.89 22.27 17.32
C VAL A 309 -4.55 22.34 18.05
N PHE A 310 -3.71 21.31 17.93
CA PHE A 310 -2.51 21.17 18.76
C PHE A 310 -1.25 21.14 17.91
N HIS A 311 -0.26 21.96 18.29
CA HIS A 311 1.01 22.11 17.57
C HIS A 311 2.18 21.51 18.38
N ASN A 312 1.98 20.33 18.96
CA ASN A 312 2.99 19.60 19.72
C ASN A 312 3.32 18.27 19.05
N TYR A 313 4.63 17.91 18.95
CA TYR A 313 5.06 16.73 18.23
C TYR A 313 4.52 15.41 18.80
N LEU A 314 4.35 15.29 20.13
CA LEU A 314 3.76 14.10 20.76
C LEU A 314 2.30 13.92 20.32
N ILE A 315 1.56 15.00 20.23
CA ILE A 315 0.17 14.96 19.74
C ILE A 315 0.15 14.61 18.26
N VAL A 316 1.09 15.10 17.47
CA VAL A 316 1.23 14.68 16.04
C VAL A 316 1.43 13.18 15.94
N MET A 317 2.30 12.59 16.76
CA MET A 317 2.55 11.15 16.75
C MET A 317 1.27 10.36 17.11
N VAL A 318 0.57 10.77 18.18
CA VAL A 318 -0.71 10.16 18.59
C VAL A 318 -1.78 10.35 17.50
N SER A 319 -1.86 11.53 16.90
CA SER A 319 -2.81 11.81 15.81
C SER A 319 -2.57 10.88 14.61
N LEU A 320 -1.33 10.67 14.23
CA LEU A 320 -0.98 9.76 13.14
C LEU A 320 -1.31 8.29 13.47
N MET A 321 -1.30 7.89 14.76
CA MET A 321 -1.82 6.57 15.14
C MET A 321 -3.33 6.45 14.87
N PHE A 322 -4.12 7.50 15.10
CA PHE A 322 -5.54 7.51 14.73
C PHE A 322 -5.72 7.39 13.21
N LEU A 323 -4.90 8.08 12.41
CA LEU A 323 -4.93 7.98 10.96
C LEU A 323 -4.63 6.55 10.49
N GLY A 324 -3.59 5.94 11.05
CA GLY A 324 -3.21 4.55 10.76
C GLY A 324 -4.31 3.56 11.13
N ALA A 325 -4.84 3.67 12.34
CA ALA A 325 -5.93 2.82 12.83
C ALA A 325 -7.16 2.89 11.93
N GLY A 326 -7.59 4.11 11.58
CA GLY A 326 -8.72 4.34 10.67
C GLY A 326 -8.46 3.77 9.28
N GLY A 327 -7.29 4.05 8.68
CA GLY A 327 -6.90 3.55 7.37
C GLY A 327 -6.87 2.02 7.31
N GLY A 328 -6.28 1.36 8.32
CA GLY A 328 -6.22 -0.09 8.43
C GLY A 328 -7.60 -0.75 8.47
N LEU A 329 -8.50 -0.23 9.32
CA LEU A 329 -9.88 -0.71 9.39
C LEU A 329 -10.64 -0.51 8.06
N LEU A 330 -10.51 0.67 7.45
CA LEU A 330 -11.25 1.03 6.23
C LEU A 330 -10.85 0.16 5.04
N ILE A 331 -9.58 -0.08 4.82
CA ILE A 331 -9.11 -0.88 3.68
C ILE A 331 -9.52 -2.34 3.83
N VAL A 332 -9.36 -2.93 5.02
CA VAL A 332 -9.76 -4.33 5.25
C VAL A 332 -11.28 -4.47 5.16
N ASN A 333 -12.04 -3.52 5.73
CA ASN A 333 -13.51 -3.53 5.67
C ASN A 333 -14.01 -3.38 4.22
N SER A 334 -13.39 -2.51 3.43
CA SER A 334 -13.78 -2.28 2.03
C SER A 334 -13.50 -3.49 1.15
N SER A 335 -12.33 -4.14 1.31
CA SER A 335 -12.01 -5.36 0.57
C SER A 335 -12.91 -6.52 0.97
N SER A 336 -13.20 -6.69 2.27
CA SER A 336 -14.13 -7.70 2.78
C SER A 336 -15.55 -7.48 2.27
N TYR A 337 -16.04 -6.24 2.29
CA TYR A 337 -17.36 -5.89 1.75
C TYR A 337 -17.44 -6.14 0.25
N LEU A 338 -16.43 -5.71 -0.51
CA LEU A 338 -16.34 -5.93 -1.95
C LEU A 338 -16.45 -7.44 -2.29
N LEU A 339 -15.68 -8.26 -1.58
CA LEU A 339 -15.70 -9.73 -1.77
C LEU A 339 -17.03 -10.37 -1.39
N SER A 340 -17.79 -9.80 -0.45
CA SER A 340 -19.08 -10.29 -0.02
C SER A 340 -20.21 -10.04 -1.04
N ILE A 341 -20.05 -8.99 -1.87
CA ILE A 341 -21.05 -8.63 -2.89
C ILE A 341 -20.62 -9.07 -4.31
N ALA A 342 -19.34 -9.38 -4.52
CA ALA A 342 -18.82 -9.80 -5.82
C ALA A 342 -19.08 -11.28 -6.08
N PRO A 343 -19.70 -11.65 -7.24
CA PRO A 343 -19.78 -13.03 -7.70
C PRO A 343 -18.39 -13.67 -7.78
N GLU A 344 -18.28 -14.96 -7.51
CA GLU A 344 -16.98 -15.66 -7.43
C GLU A 344 -16.10 -15.45 -8.65
N MET A 345 -16.66 -15.56 -9.84
CA MET A 345 -15.94 -15.37 -11.10
C MET A 345 -15.46 -13.94 -11.33
N GLN A 346 -16.05 -12.94 -10.67
CA GLN A 346 -15.74 -11.52 -10.83
C GLN A 346 -14.86 -10.98 -9.72
N ARG A 347 -14.61 -11.72 -8.64
CA ARG A 347 -13.83 -11.28 -7.47
C ARG A 347 -12.43 -10.77 -7.82
N ALA A 348 -11.73 -11.47 -8.69
CA ALA A 348 -10.38 -11.07 -9.12
C ALA A 348 -10.40 -9.71 -9.85
N LYS A 349 -11.38 -9.51 -10.76
CA LYS A 349 -11.55 -8.25 -11.48
C LYS A 349 -11.96 -7.11 -10.55
N ALA A 350 -12.88 -7.39 -9.61
CA ALA A 350 -13.30 -6.41 -8.61
C ALA A 350 -12.14 -5.96 -7.71
N LEU A 351 -11.28 -6.89 -7.26
CA LEU A 351 -10.08 -6.58 -6.50
C LEU A 351 -9.02 -5.81 -7.32
N GLY A 352 -8.95 -6.06 -8.62
CA GLY A 352 -8.07 -5.29 -9.52
C GLY A 352 -8.47 -3.81 -9.55
N PHE A 353 -9.74 -3.50 -9.75
CA PHE A 353 -10.24 -2.12 -9.69
C PHE A 353 -10.12 -1.50 -8.29
N PHE A 354 -10.27 -2.31 -7.23
CA PHE A 354 -10.03 -1.87 -5.87
C PHE A 354 -8.58 -1.42 -5.65
N ALA A 355 -7.62 -2.21 -6.12
CA ALA A 355 -6.21 -1.84 -6.09
C ALA A 355 -5.93 -0.57 -6.92
N SER A 356 -6.55 -0.43 -8.10
CA SER A 356 -6.46 0.78 -8.91
C SER A 356 -6.97 2.01 -8.15
N ALA A 357 -8.09 1.89 -7.42
CA ALA A 357 -8.63 2.99 -6.60
C ALA A 357 -7.65 3.39 -5.48
N ILE A 358 -6.97 2.43 -4.85
CA ILE A 358 -5.93 2.69 -3.84
C ILE A 358 -4.80 3.52 -4.46
N PHE A 359 -4.20 3.06 -5.56
CA PHE A 359 -3.05 3.73 -6.17
C PHE A 359 -3.41 5.08 -6.79
N LEU A 360 -4.61 5.21 -7.38
CA LEU A 360 -5.13 6.49 -7.83
C LEU A 360 -5.26 7.48 -6.67
N GLY A 361 -5.83 7.06 -5.54
CA GLY A 361 -5.94 7.92 -4.37
C GLY A 361 -4.58 8.41 -3.85
N GLN A 362 -3.58 7.52 -3.85
CA GLN A 362 -2.20 7.88 -3.50
C GLN A 362 -1.62 8.94 -4.44
N PHE A 363 -1.76 8.74 -5.75
CA PHE A 363 -1.25 9.67 -6.76
C PHE A 363 -1.99 11.00 -6.73
N PHE A 364 -3.32 10.98 -6.62
CA PHE A 364 -4.15 12.19 -6.61
C PHE A 364 -4.07 12.98 -5.30
N SER A 365 -3.54 12.40 -4.21
CA SER A 365 -3.44 13.08 -2.92
C SER A 365 -2.76 14.46 -3.04
N PRO A 366 -1.52 14.61 -3.53
CA PRO A 366 -0.91 15.93 -3.66
C PRO A 366 -1.62 16.82 -4.69
N LEU A 367 -2.20 16.27 -5.76
CA LEU A 367 -2.94 17.06 -6.76
C LEU A 367 -4.18 17.73 -6.14
N MET A 368 -4.87 17.05 -5.23
CA MET A 368 -6.06 17.57 -4.57
C MET A 368 -5.73 18.42 -3.35
N THR A 369 -4.66 18.09 -2.63
CA THR A 369 -4.34 18.74 -1.34
C THR A 369 -3.45 19.97 -1.50
N GLN A 370 -2.53 19.99 -2.49
CA GLN A 370 -1.62 21.13 -2.66
C GLN A 370 -2.36 22.44 -2.97
N PRO A 371 -3.34 22.50 -3.88
CA PRO A 371 -4.10 23.74 -4.12
C PRO A 371 -4.84 24.27 -2.89
N ILE A 372 -5.22 23.37 -1.97
CA ILE A 372 -5.84 23.78 -0.70
C ILE A 372 -4.78 24.40 0.23
N VAL A 373 -3.60 23.77 0.32
CA VAL A 373 -2.50 24.30 1.14
C VAL A 373 -2.05 25.65 0.63
N ASP A 374 -1.93 25.84 -0.68
CA ASP A 374 -1.51 27.09 -1.29
C ASP A 374 -2.48 28.25 -1.02
N ARG A 375 -3.79 27.95 -0.89
CA ARG A 375 -4.84 28.97 -0.66
C ARG A 375 -5.19 29.19 0.81
N MET A 376 -5.15 28.14 1.63
CA MET A 376 -5.72 28.14 2.98
C MET A 376 -4.72 27.69 4.06
N SER A 377 -3.47 27.48 3.71
CA SER A 377 -2.43 26.84 4.55
C SER A 377 -2.69 25.35 4.85
N ILE A 378 -1.69 24.70 5.47
CA ILE A 378 -1.79 23.30 5.88
C ILE A 378 -2.84 23.07 6.98
N LEU A 379 -3.06 24.06 7.84
CA LEU A 379 -4.09 24.00 8.87
C LEU A 379 -5.50 24.02 8.26
N GLY A 380 -5.71 24.84 7.23
CA GLY A 380 -6.96 24.84 6.46
C GLY A 380 -7.25 23.48 5.81
N LEU A 381 -6.22 22.81 5.29
CA LEU A 381 -6.33 21.44 4.78
C LEU A 381 -6.82 20.48 5.87
N PHE A 382 -6.22 20.53 7.08
CA PHE A 382 -6.63 19.65 8.18
C PHE A 382 -8.08 19.86 8.57
N LEU A 383 -8.53 21.12 8.67
CA LEU A 383 -9.91 21.44 9.01
C LEU A 383 -10.90 20.91 7.94
N ILE A 384 -10.61 21.12 6.66
CA ILE A 384 -11.46 20.64 5.55
C ILE A 384 -11.58 19.11 5.61
N PHE A 385 -10.46 18.38 5.75
CA PHE A 385 -10.51 16.92 5.81
C PHE A 385 -11.17 16.41 7.09
N THR A 386 -11.05 17.11 8.22
CA THR A 386 -11.82 16.82 9.44
C THR A 386 -13.32 16.85 9.16
N CYS A 387 -13.80 17.96 8.58
CA CYS A 387 -15.24 18.13 8.29
C CYS A 387 -15.74 17.07 7.28
N LEU A 388 -15.00 16.84 6.20
CA LEU A 388 -15.37 15.86 5.17
C LEU A 388 -15.45 14.43 5.73
N LEU A 389 -14.44 14.02 6.51
CA LEU A 389 -14.39 12.68 7.10
C LEU A 389 -15.48 12.48 8.15
N TYR A 390 -15.75 13.49 8.97
CA TYR A 390 -16.83 13.43 9.96
C TYR A 390 -18.21 13.41 9.29
N MET A 391 -18.44 14.20 8.24
CA MET A 391 -19.70 14.14 7.47
C MET A 391 -19.93 12.75 6.87
N LEU A 392 -18.90 12.18 6.26
CA LEU A 392 -18.98 10.80 5.74
C LEU A 392 -19.20 9.78 6.85
N GLY A 393 -18.54 9.94 8.00
CA GLY A 393 -18.75 9.09 9.17
C GLY A 393 -20.19 9.13 9.68
N LEU A 394 -20.78 10.31 9.80
CA LEU A 394 -22.18 10.49 10.17
C LEU A 394 -23.13 9.85 9.15
N PHE A 395 -22.86 10.01 7.86
CA PHE A 395 -23.63 9.33 6.80
C PHE A 395 -23.66 7.81 7.00
N PHE A 396 -22.51 7.19 7.31
CA PHE A 396 -22.45 5.75 7.55
C PHE A 396 -23.12 5.32 8.86
N ILE A 397 -23.10 6.15 9.91
CA ILE A 397 -23.90 5.89 11.14
C ILE A 397 -25.39 5.85 10.79
N PHE A 398 -25.88 6.86 10.07
CA PHE A 398 -27.27 6.92 9.65
C PHE A 398 -27.68 5.68 8.84
N LYS A 399 -26.87 5.31 7.85
CA LYS A 399 -27.09 4.11 7.02
C LYS A 399 -27.07 2.80 7.85
N SER A 400 -26.22 2.74 8.88
CA SER A 400 -26.16 1.60 9.80
C SER A 400 -27.44 1.48 10.64
N ARG A 401 -27.98 2.60 11.14
CA ARG A 401 -29.23 2.65 11.92
C ARG A 401 -30.44 2.28 11.07
N MET A 402 -30.56 2.84 9.87
CA MET A 402 -31.65 2.49 8.94
C MET A 402 -31.72 0.98 8.68
N LYS A 403 -30.62 0.33 8.37
CA LYS A 403 -30.57 -1.11 8.09
C LYS A 403 -30.96 -1.94 9.33
N LYS A 404 -30.64 -1.50 10.54
CA LYS A 404 -31.03 -2.17 11.78
C LYS A 404 -32.54 -2.06 12.02
N ASN A 405 -33.14 -0.89 11.74
CA ASN A 405 -34.58 -0.68 11.89
C ASN A 405 -35.41 -1.49 10.86
N PHE A 406 -34.95 -1.53 9.60
CA PHE A 406 -35.60 -2.38 8.57
C PHE A 406 -35.62 -3.86 8.95
N ARG A 407 -34.54 -4.39 9.53
CA ARG A 407 -34.49 -5.79 9.99
C ARG A 407 -35.45 -6.05 11.17
N LYS A 408 -35.64 -5.06 12.06
CA LYS A 408 -36.60 -5.19 13.17
C LYS A 408 -38.07 -5.12 12.73
N LEU A 409 -38.36 -4.54 11.57
CA LEU A 409 -39.72 -4.48 11.01
C LEU A 409 -40.08 -5.73 10.19
N GLN A 410 -39.08 -6.56 9.85
CA GLN A 410 -39.25 -7.81 9.09
C GLN A 410 -39.16 -9.05 9.99
N SER A 411 -38.78 -8.94 11.25
CA SER A 411 -38.79 -9.97 12.29
C SER A 411 -40.04 -9.84 13.16
#